data_9dddcebe0243278e1c662dcdb1c8e9fa
#
_entry.id   9dddcebe0243278e1c662dcdb1c8e9fa
#
_cell.length_a   1.000
_cell.length_b   1.000
_cell.length_c   1.000
_cell.angle_alpha   90.00
_cell.angle_beta   90.00
_cell.angle_gamma   90.00
#
_symmetry.space_group_name_H-M   'P 1'
#
loop_
_entity.id
_entity.type
_entity.pdbx_description
1 polymer ?
#
loop_
_entity_poly.entity_id
_entity_poly.type
_entity_poly.pdbx_seq_one_letter_code
_entity_poly.pdbx_strand_id
1 'polypeptide(L)'
;MNLGVPQGSILGPILFLLYVNDINNCDTNAKFVKFADDTTVITSAPTLQEASWKMNLSMYMVYTWLQSNMLNLNPSKTRYMIFNCKDNSDTNHIHINGENIERVWRQGQEKSFKLVGIMIDEKLNWEDHILSLIHI
;
A
#
# COMPACT_ATOMS: atom_id res chain seq x y z
N MET A 1 21.04 0.50 -22.11
CA MET A 1 21.57 1.24 -20.94
C MET A 1 21.19 0.46 -19.70
N ASN A 2 22.16 0.01 -18.90
CA ASN A 2 21.85 -0.56 -17.58
C ASN A 2 21.52 0.61 -16.65
N LEU A 3 20.24 0.78 -16.35
CA LEU A 3 19.75 1.76 -15.38
C LEU A 3 19.79 1.12 -13.99
N GLY A 4 20.32 1.82 -13.00
CA GLY A 4 20.35 1.39 -11.61
C GLY A 4 21.73 1.53 -10.97
N VAL A 5 21.76 1.30 -9.67
CA VAL A 5 23.00 1.24 -8.88
C VAL A 5 23.31 -0.20 -8.53
N PRO A 6 24.60 -0.60 -8.41
CA PRO A 6 24.96 -1.95 -8.00
C PRO A 6 24.32 -2.34 -6.67
N GLN A 7 23.78 -3.56 -6.58
CA GLN A 7 23.27 -4.12 -5.33
C GLN A 7 24.41 -4.15 -4.30
N GLY A 8 24.14 -3.69 -3.07
CA GLY A 8 25.16 -3.58 -2.01
C GLY A 8 25.94 -2.24 -2.00
N SER A 9 25.61 -1.31 -2.89
CA SER A 9 26.16 0.05 -2.86
C SER A 9 25.65 0.80 -1.62
N ILE A 10 26.54 1.51 -0.93
CA ILE A 10 26.17 2.38 0.21
C ILE A 10 25.30 3.55 -0.26
N LEU A 11 25.47 4.04 -1.47
CA LEU A 11 24.71 5.14 -2.05
C LEU A 11 23.36 4.72 -2.61
N GLY A 12 23.17 3.45 -2.94
CA GLY A 12 21.94 2.94 -3.54
C GLY A 12 20.68 3.30 -2.76
N PRO A 13 20.58 2.99 -1.47
CA PRO A 13 19.42 3.32 -0.63
C PRO A 13 19.16 4.83 -0.53
N ILE A 14 20.21 5.64 -0.43
CA ILE A 14 20.09 7.10 -0.34
C ILE A 14 19.56 7.68 -1.66
N LEU A 15 20.08 7.24 -2.79
CA LEU A 15 19.63 7.67 -4.11
C LEU A 15 18.20 7.24 -4.37
N PHE A 16 17.82 6.03 -3.95
CA PHE A 16 16.44 5.56 -4.05
C PHE A 16 15.49 6.42 -3.22
N LEU A 17 15.83 6.73 -1.96
CA LEU A 17 15.02 7.60 -1.11
C LEU A 17 14.85 9.00 -1.70
N LEU A 18 15.90 9.58 -2.28
CA LEU A 18 15.82 10.85 -2.98
C LEU A 18 14.92 10.76 -4.22
N TYR A 19 15.03 9.65 -4.95
CA TYR A 19 14.26 9.41 -6.17
C TYR A 19 12.76 9.28 -5.91
N VAL A 20 12.36 8.60 -4.82
CA VAL A 20 10.93 8.43 -4.47
C VAL A 20 10.41 9.51 -3.51
N ASN A 21 11.22 10.53 -3.21
CA ASN A 21 10.87 11.50 -2.18
C ASN A 21 9.62 12.32 -2.51
N ASP A 22 9.42 12.64 -3.76
CA ASP A 22 8.34 13.50 -4.24
C ASP A 22 7.03 12.78 -4.59
N ILE A 23 6.95 11.44 -4.43
CA ILE A 23 5.70 10.69 -4.63
C ILE A 23 4.53 11.24 -3.80
N ASN A 24 4.82 11.83 -2.66
CA ASN A 24 3.81 12.47 -1.80
C ASN A 24 3.08 13.63 -2.51
N ASN A 25 3.71 14.23 -3.52
CA ASN A 25 3.17 15.37 -4.24
C ASN A 25 2.20 14.96 -5.35
N CYS A 26 2.11 13.67 -5.67
CA CYS A 26 1.21 13.20 -6.72
C CYS A 26 -0.26 13.32 -6.34
N ASP A 27 -0.59 13.22 -5.05
CA ASP A 27 -1.95 13.41 -4.53
C ASP A 27 -1.93 14.09 -3.16
N THR A 28 -2.50 15.29 -3.10
CA THR A 28 -2.60 16.07 -1.84
C THR A 28 -3.78 15.63 -0.95
N ASN A 29 -4.69 14.81 -1.45
CA ASN A 29 -5.85 14.29 -0.70
C ASN A 29 -5.56 12.96 0.00
N ALA A 30 -4.45 12.33 -0.30
CA ALA A 30 -3.98 11.11 0.35
C ALA A 30 -2.79 11.40 1.27
N LYS A 31 -2.67 10.60 2.31
CA LYS A 31 -1.50 10.61 3.19
C LYS A 31 -0.57 9.47 2.82
N PHE A 32 0.70 9.79 2.65
CA PHE A 32 1.73 8.82 2.31
C PHE A 32 2.62 8.54 3.52
N VAL A 33 2.88 7.26 3.78
CA VAL A 33 3.86 6.80 4.77
C VAL A 33 4.84 5.90 4.03
N LYS A 34 6.12 6.22 4.12
CA LYS A 34 7.20 5.50 3.42
C LYS A 34 8.14 4.86 4.42
N PHE A 35 8.53 3.63 4.14
CA PHE A 35 9.56 2.92 4.88
C PHE A 35 10.39 2.09 3.89
N ALA A 36 11.62 2.50 3.63
CA ALA A 36 12.48 1.94 2.58
C ALA A 36 11.75 1.94 1.23
N ASP A 37 11.54 0.77 0.64
CA ASP A 37 10.80 0.52 -0.61
C ASP A 37 9.29 0.39 -0.41
N ASP A 38 8.81 0.22 0.82
CA ASP A 38 7.39 0.13 1.11
C ASP A 38 6.74 1.53 1.16
N THR A 39 5.67 1.69 0.41
CA THR A 39 4.85 2.91 0.42
C THR A 39 3.41 2.57 0.80
N THR A 40 2.92 3.19 1.86
CA THR A 40 1.53 3.08 2.30
C THR A 40 0.77 4.35 1.94
N VAL A 41 -0.36 4.18 1.26
CA VAL A 41 -1.26 5.29 0.89
C VAL A 41 -2.52 5.19 1.74
N ILE A 42 -2.89 6.27 2.39
CA ILE A 42 -4.02 6.32 3.32
C ILE A 42 -5.00 7.39 2.86
N THR A 43 -6.26 6.99 2.69
CA THR A 43 -7.38 7.90 2.43
C THR A 43 -8.45 7.73 3.50
N SER A 44 -9.27 8.74 3.71
CA SER A 44 -10.41 8.67 4.63
C SER A 44 -11.63 9.37 4.06
N ALA A 45 -12.82 8.86 4.36
CA ALA A 45 -14.09 9.45 3.95
C ALA A 45 -15.22 9.00 4.89
N PRO A 46 -16.35 9.72 4.93
CA PRO A 46 -17.51 9.36 5.72
C PRO A 46 -18.18 8.04 5.31
N THR A 47 -18.12 7.69 4.03
CA THR A 47 -18.71 6.47 3.47
C THR A 47 -17.68 5.59 2.80
N LEU A 48 -17.95 4.27 2.76
CA LEU A 48 -17.08 3.31 2.08
C LEU A 48 -16.97 3.60 0.57
N GLN A 49 -18.08 3.96 -0.06
CA GLN A 49 -18.10 4.28 -1.48
C GLN A 49 -17.19 5.48 -1.81
N GLU A 50 -17.26 6.53 -1.00
CA GLU A 50 -16.40 7.71 -1.17
C GLU A 50 -14.93 7.40 -0.86
N ALA A 51 -14.65 6.59 0.17
CA ALA A 51 -13.29 6.15 0.49
C ALA A 51 -12.68 5.34 -0.66
N SER A 52 -13.44 4.40 -1.22
CA SER A 52 -13.01 3.59 -2.35
C SER A 52 -12.77 4.43 -3.61
N TRP A 53 -13.64 5.40 -3.89
CA TRP A 53 -13.47 6.33 -5.00
C TRP A 53 -12.18 7.15 -4.83
N LYS A 54 -11.97 7.74 -3.64
CA LYS A 54 -10.75 8.50 -3.33
C LYS A 54 -9.50 7.64 -3.46
N MET A 55 -9.53 6.41 -2.94
CA MET A 55 -8.40 5.49 -3.05
C MET A 55 -8.09 5.13 -4.50
N ASN A 56 -9.10 4.83 -5.32
CA ASN A 56 -8.90 4.55 -6.74
C ASN A 56 -8.29 5.74 -7.49
N LEU A 57 -8.73 6.97 -7.16
CA LEU A 57 -8.15 8.18 -7.72
C LEU A 57 -6.68 8.35 -7.30
N SER A 58 -6.37 8.15 -6.01
CA SER A 58 -5.00 8.20 -5.50
C SER A 58 -4.11 7.15 -6.16
N MET A 59 -4.62 5.92 -6.35
CA MET A 59 -3.89 4.84 -7.02
C MET A 59 -3.61 5.16 -8.50
N TYR A 60 -4.53 5.80 -9.18
CA TYR A 60 -4.30 6.28 -10.54
C TYR A 60 -3.18 7.33 -10.60
N MET A 61 -3.17 8.29 -9.66
CA MET A 61 -2.13 9.31 -9.58
C MET A 61 -0.76 8.71 -9.25
N VAL A 62 -0.71 7.79 -8.28
CA VAL A 62 0.50 7.04 -7.92
C VAL A 62 1.02 6.25 -9.12
N TYR A 63 0.14 5.53 -9.82
CA TYR A 63 0.53 4.76 -11.00
C TYR A 63 1.11 5.67 -12.11
N THR A 64 0.46 6.79 -12.38
CA THR A 64 0.94 7.77 -13.38
C THR A 64 2.31 8.34 -12.98
N TRP A 65 2.50 8.64 -11.71
CA TRP A 65 3.78 9.10 -11.19
C TRP A 65 4.87 8.03 -11.35
N LEU A 66 4.57 6.77 -11.00
CA LEU A 66 5.51 5.64 -11.16
C LEU A 66 5.92 5.46 -12.62
N GLN A 67 4.98 5.50 -13.56
CA GLN A 67 5.27 5.40 -14.99
C GLN A 67 6.17 6.54 -15.48
N SER A 68 5.90 7.77 -15.04
CA SER A 68 6.71 8.94 -15.38
C SER A 68 8.15 8.84 -14.86
N ASN A 69 8.32 8.12 -13.75
CA ASN A 69 9.62 7.86 -13.12
C ASN A 69 10.21 6.48 -13.50
N MET A 70 9.71 5.82 -14.55
CA MET A 70 10.19 4.50 -15.02
C MET A 70 10.23 3.43 -13.90
N LEU A 71 9.31 3.52 -12.95
CA LEU A 71 9.12 2.55 -11.89
C LEU A 71 7.90 1.67 -12.18
N ASN A 72 8.00 0.40 -11.87
CA ASN A 72 6.89 -0.54 -12.01
C ASN A 72 6.30 -0.88 -10.64
N LEU A 73 4.99 -0.73 -10.52
CA LEU A 73 4.25 -1.25 -9.39
C LEU A 73 4.07 -2.77 -9.57
N ASN A 74 4.15 -3.50 -8.47
CA ASN A 74 3.82 -4.92 -8.45
C ASN A 74 2.44 -5.16 -7.82
N PRO A 75 1.37 -5.33 -8.61
CA PRO A 75 0.02 -5.52 -8.09
C PRO A 75 -0.11 -6.75 -7.19
N SER A 76 0.63 -7.84 -7.49
CA SER A 76 0.57 -9.08 -6.71
C SER A 76 1.15 -8.94 -5.29
N LYS A 77 1.96 -7.92 -5.03
CA LYS A 77 2.48 -7.58 -3.70
C LYS A 77 1.75 -6.42 -3.04
N THR A 78 0.90 -5.73 -3.79
CA THR A 78 0.11 -4.62 -3.28
C THR A 78 -1.16 -5.14 -2.63
N ARG A 79 -1.50 -4.62 -1.47
CA ARG A 79 -2.70 -5.01 -0.70
C ARG A 79 -3.42 -3.77 -0.23
N TYR A 80 -4.73 -3.89 0.00
CA TYR A 80 -5.46 -2.83 0.68
C TYR A 80 -6.28 -3.38 1.84
N MET A 81 -6.54 -2.53 2.81
CA MET A 81 -7.31 -2.83 4.00
C MET A 81 -8.27 -1.68 4.29
N ILE A 82 -9.46 -2.00 4.76
CA ILE A 82 -10.48 -1.03 5.13
C ILE A 82 -10.70 -1.12 6.62
N PHE A 83 -10.53 0.01 7.31
CA PHE A 83 -10.72 0.10 8.75
C PHE A 83 -12.09 0.69 9.08
N ASN A 84 -12.65 0.30 10.22
CA ASN A 84 -13.90 0.83 10.77
C ASN A 84 -15.10 0.74 9.81
N CYS A 85 -15.14 -0.29 8.96
CA CYS A 85 -16.23 -0.53 8.05
C CYS A 85 -17.23 -1.50 8.70
N LYS A 86 -18.53 -1.12 8.73
CA LYS A 86 -19.62 -2.00 9.19
C LYS A 86 -20.13 -2.90 8.06
N ASP A 87 -19.87 -2.51 6.83
CA ASP A 87 -20.27 -3.25 5.64
C ASP A 87 -19.22 -4.29 5.28
N ASN A 88 -19.59 -5.56 5.36
CA ASN A 88 -18.75 -6.70 5.01
C ASN A 88 -18.89 -7.10 3.53
N SER A 89 -19.53 -6.26 2.71
CA SER A 89 -19.62 -6.55 1.27
C SER A 89 -18.29 -6.30 0.57
N ASP A 90 -17.88 -7.23 -0.25
CA ASP A 90 -16.67 -7.12 -1.10
C ASP A 90 -17.01 -6.44 -2.44
N THR A 91 -17.82 -5.38 -2.40
CA THR A 91 -18.33 -4.73 -3.62
C THR A 91 -17.46 -3.57 -4.10
N ASN A 92 -16.58 -3.06 -3.26
CA ASN A 92 -15.75 -1.89 -3.58
C ASN A 92 -14.30 -2.31 -3.81
N HIS A 93 -13.97 -2.65 -5.04
CA HIS A 93 -12.62 -3.06 -5.41
C HIS A 93 -11.71 -1.85 -5.65
N ILE A 94 -10.46 -1.98 -5.24
CA ILE A 94 -9.40 -1.05 -5.58
C ILE A 94 -8.66 -1.59 -6.80
N HIS A 95 -8.47 -0.73 -7.78
CA HIS A 95 -7.84 -1.09 -9.04
C HIS A 95 -6.56 -0.28 -9.27
N ILE A 96 -5.57 -0.93 -9.88
CA ILE A 96 -4.38 -0.25 -10.38
C ILE A 96 -4.15 -0.73 -11.82
N ASN A 97 -4.16 0.20 -12.76
CA ASN A 97 -3.99 -0.09 -14.18
C ASN A 97 -4.95 -1.18 -14.71
N GLY A 98 -6.19 -1.21 -14.21
CA GLY A 98 -7.20 -2.20 -14.61
C GLY A 98 -7.10 -3.55 -13.90
N GLU A 99 -6.10 -3.77 -13.07
CA GLU A 99 -5.95 -4.96 -12.24
C GLU A 99 -6.55 -4.74 -10.85
N ASN A 100 -7.28 -5.74 -10.35
CA ASN A 100 -7.81 -5.71 -9.00
C ASN A 100 -6.71 -5.95 -7.99
N ILE A 101 -6.66 -5.12 -6.95
CA ILE A 101 -5.79 -5.32 -5.81
C ILE A 101 -6.52 -6.18 -4.78
N GLU A 102 -5.79 -7.10 -4.16
CA GLU A 102 -6.34 -8.00 -3.17
C GLU A 102 -6.61 -7.29 -1.85
N ARG A 103 -7.81 -7.51 -1.30
CA ARG A 103 -8.23 -7.00 0.00
C ARG A 103 -7.76 -7.93 1.12
N VAL A 104 -7.13 -7.36 2.14
CA VAL A 104 -6.85 -8.05 3.39
C VAL A 104 -8.01 -7.80 4.36
N TRP A 105 -8.76 -8.85 4.72
CA TRP A 105 -9.92 -8.76 5.59
C TRP A 105 -10.25 -10.12 6.22
N ARG A 106 -11.01 -10.11 7.32
CA ARG A 106 -11.26 -11.31 8.13
C ARG A 106 -11.93 -12.47 7.39
N GLN A 107 -12.71 -12.19 6.36
CA GLN A 107 -13.42 -13.19 5.53
C GLN A 107 -12.65 -13.54 4.23
N GLY A 108 -11.54 -12.85 3.96
CA GLY A 108 -10.70 -13.07 2.80
C GLY A 108 -9.70 -14.21 2.95
N GLN A 109 -8.87 -14.39 1.95
CA GLN A 109 -7.76 -15.35 1.98
C GLN A 109 -6.67 -14.89 2.97
N GLU A 110 -6.35 -13.59 2.95
CA GLU A 110 -5.43 -12.97 3.90
C GLU A 110 -6.23 -12.21 4.97
N LYS A 111 -6.04 -12.57 6.24
CA LYS A 111 -6.75 -11.95 7.38
C LYS A 111 -5.98 -10.82 8.02
N SER A 112 -4.67 -10.84 7.89
CA SER A 112 -3.74 -9.84 8.41
C SER A 112 -2.60 -9.63 7.42
N PHE A 113 -1.97 -8.48 7.49
CA PHE A 113 -0.85 -8.10 6.62
C PHE A 113 0.33 -7.62 7.46
N LYS A 114 1.54 -8.04 7.08
CA LYS A 114 2.76 -7.62 7.76
C LYS A 114 3.24 -6.28 7.21
N LEU A 115 3.10 -5.23 8.02
CA LEU A 115 3.56 -3.88 7.70
C LEU A 115 4.70 -3.49 8.65
N VAL A 116 5.89 -3.26 8.10
CA VAL A 116 7.09 -2.84 8.87
C VAL A 116 7.33 -3.74 10.10
N GLY A 117 7.14 -5.07 9.93
CA GLY A 117 7.36 -6.04 11.00
C GLY A 117 6.17 -6.27 11.92
N ILE A 118 5.08 -5.51 11.79
CA ILE A 118 3.86 -5.62 12.62
C ILE A 118 2.76 -6.28 11.80
N MET A 119 2.08 -7.28 12.37
CA MET A 119 0.87 -7.85 11.78
C MET A 119 -0.32 -6.95 12.10
N ILE A 120 -1.04 -6.49 11.08
CA ILE A 120 -2.19 -5.59 11.18
C ILE A 120 -3.39 -6.27 10.55
N ASP A 121 -4.53 -6.24 11.21
CA ASP A 121 -5.84 -6.65 10.70
C ASP A 121 -6.81 -5.46 10.60
N GLU A 122 -7.95 -5.64 9.91
CA GLU A 122 -8.98 -4.60 9.71
C GLU A 122 -9.62 -4.04 11.00
N LYS A 123 -9.48 -4.75 12.12
CA LYS A 123 -9.99 -4.36 13.45
C LYS A 123 -8.91 -3.84 14.39
N LEU A 124 -7.65 -3.84 13.94
CA LEU A 124 -6.47 -3.51 14.74
C LEU A 124 -6.36 -4.41 15.99
N ASN A 125 -6.75 -5.69 15.87
CA ASN A 125 -6.51 -6.70 16.90
C ASN A 125 -5.04 -7.14 16.84
N TRP A 126 -4.45 -7.35 18.00
CA TRP A 126 -3.05 -7.76 18.11
C TRP A 126 -2.86 -9.28 18.18
N GLU A 127 -3.93 -10.07 18.00
CA GLU A 127 -3.89 -11.53 18.11
C GLU A 127 -2.87 -12.15 17.15
N ASP A 128 -2.96 -11.84 15.87
CA ASP A 128 -2.06 -12.39 14.85
C ASP A 128 -0.61 -11.92 15.07
N HIS A 129 -0.43 -10.69 15.56
CA HIS A 129 0.90 -10.18 15.90
C HIS A 129 1.51 -10.92 17.08
N ILE A 130 0.75 -11.12 18.16
CA ILE A 130 1.19 -11.87 19.34
C ILE A 130 1.52 -13.31 18.97
N LEU A 131 0.66 -13.98 18.18
CA LEU A 131 0.91 -15.33 17.70
C LEU A 131 2.18 -15.40 16.83
N SER A 132 2.44 -14.42 15.99
CA SER A 132 3.65 -14.36 15.17
C SER A 132 4.95 -14.25 16.00
N LEU A 133 4.88 -13.67 17.19
CA LEU A 133 6.01 -13.56 18.13
C LEU A 133 6.26 -14.84 18.94
N ILE A 134 5.22 -15.65 19.16
CA ILE A 134 5.32 -16.90 19.94
C ILE A 134 5.91 -18.05 19.10
N HIS A 135 5.82 -17.99 17.78
CA HIS A 135 6.31 -19.01 16.86
C HIS A 135 7.77 -18.81 16.40
N ILE A 136 8.58 -18.10 17.17
CA ILE A 136 10.02 -17.95 16.90
C ILE A 136 10.78 -19.12 17.53
#